data_9bccd6c7aff7833b3f410f1922d7f786
#
_entry.id   9bccd6c7aff7833b3f410f1922d7f786
#
_cell.length_a   1.000
_cell.length_b   1.000
_cell.length_c   1.000
_cell.angle_alpha   90.00
_cell.angle_beta   90.00
_cell.angle_gamma   90.00
#
_symmetry.space_group_name_H-M   'P 1'
#
loop_
_entity.id
_entity.type
_entity.pdbx_description
1 polymer ?
#
loop_
_entity_poly.entity_id
_entity_poly.type
_entity_poly.pdbx_seq_one_letter_code
_entity_poly.pdbx_strand_id
1 'polypeptide(L)'
;MFRMRLNAEQVGRKFEVSDDELTVVARRMSDAMDAGLWRNEQPGALATIRCWDTRVPRLSPPAVTDAVVPKFLSLDLCHSDRFCTRFTTIMLNAHDEVRTRSREHSLTPSTLMTGKVANLFDHVASGLAEFADEFHMRRVGLPLALTLGFPVWHAGALGGEASLCRWTKGFGCADTMSGDVAAEFRVAAARADVVVGPVAVFNDACVAMMHGAADRSDTRVALVVDDGCNCCYVSEFGRTVINTEWGAFGEDGALDHLLTKYDRQLDVRSQNPSKQIYEKMTSGMYMTELVREAVLEIASNQAMFEGRTTNAMKTEYAIKAKHLWIVESDRSRSHSAVRTVLTEVLDVTDPSDMDCELFRYVCRCITKRSANLIAAGLSVVLRRTGFPVTVVIDGSAFKTHSEYALMVGSKARQLTPHQTKFTLRTVDRTRGQDSRIVARVLASIPASGGAR
;
A
#
# COMPACT_ATOMS: atom_id res chain seq x y z
N MET A 1 -37.97 11.04 -4.12
CA MET A 1 -37.53 10.08 -3.09
C MET A 1 -37.37 8.66 -3.61
N PHE A 2 -38.45 7.96 -4.02
CA PHE A 2 -38.36 6.57 -4.54
C PHE A 2 -37.42 6.44 -5.75
N ARG A 3 -37.53 7.32 -6.76
CA ARG A 3 -36.66 7.33 -7.96
C ARG A 3 -35.18 7.59 -7.64
N MET A 4 -34.89 8.43 -6.67
CA MET A 4 -33.52 8.73 -6.21
C MET A 4 -32.88 7.48 -5.61
N ARG A 5 -33.58 6.83 -4.68
CA ARG A 5 -33.12 5.60 -4.03
C ARG A 5 -32.91 4.47 -5.03
N LEU A 6 -33.84 4.28 -5.96
CA LEU A 6 -33.74 3.26 -7.01
C LEU A 6 -32.51 3.45 -7.91
N ASN A 7 -32.19 4.70 -8.28
CA ASN A 7 -31.03 5.00 -9.11
C ASN A 7 -29.71 4.71 -8.36
N ALA A 8 -29.60 5.14 -7.11
CA ALA A 8 -28.41 4.87 -6.30
C ALA A 8 -28.24 3.37 -6.02
N GLU A 9 -29.34 2.63 -5.78
CA GLU A 9 -29.29 1.18 -5.63
C GLU A 9 -28.85 0.48 -6.91
N GLN A 10 -29.30 0.92 -8.07
CA GLN A 10 -28.85 0.38 -9.36
C GLN A 10 -27.35 0.61 -9.59
N VAL A 11 -26.82 1.77 -9.19
CA VAL A 11 -25.39 2.05 -9.23
C VAL A 11 -24.64 1.17 -8.24
N GLY A 12 -25.11 1.09 -6.99
CA GLY A 12 -24.48 0.29 -5.94
C GLY A 12 -24.38 -1.19 -6.28
N ARG A 13 -25.44 -1.77 -6.88
CA ARG A 13 -25.47 -3.19 -7.32
C ARG A 13 -24.37 -3.53 -8.34
N LYS A 14 -23.89 -2.56 -9.12
CA LYS A 14 -22.78 -2.78 -10.07
C LYS A 14 -21.47 -3.13 -9.36
N PHE A 15 -21.34 -2.79 -8.09
CA PHE A 15 -20.17 -3.11 -7.27
C PHE A 15 -20.36 -4.38 -6.42
N GLU A 16 -21.48 -5.05 -6.50
CA GLU A 16 -21.68 -6.31 -5.81
C GLU A 16 -20.86 -7.42 -6.49
N VAL A 17 -20.21 -8.24 -5.68
CA VAL A 17 -19.48 -9.43 -6.12
C VAL A 17 -20.00 -10.61 -5.30
N SER A 18 -20.49 -11.64 -5.97
CA SER A 18 -21.03 -12.84 -5.36
C SER A 18 -19.92 -13.76 -4.80
N ASP A 19 -20.29 -14.69 -3.94
CA ASP A 19 -19.36 -15.66 -3.38
C ASP A 19 -18.78 -16.61 -4.43
N ASP A 20 -19.55 -16.94 -5.47
CA ASP A 20 -19.10 -17.73 -6.61
C ASP A 20 -18.02 -16.97 -7.41
N GLU A 21 -18.26 -15.69 -7.69
CA GLU A 21 -17.27 -14.83 -8.37
C GLU A 21 -16.00 -14.67 -7.53
N LEU A 22 -16.12 -14.49 -6.20
CA LEU A 22 -14.95 -14.44 -5.30
C LEU A 22 -14.17 -15.73 -5.30
N THR A 23 -14.84 -16.88 -5.41
CA THR A 23 -14.18 -18.18 -5.53
C THR A 23 -13.42 -18.30 -6.85
N VAL A 24 -13.99 -17.79 -7.95
CA VAL A 24 -13.32 -17.72 -9.25
C VAL A 24 -12.09 -16.80 -9.19
N VAL A 25 -12.23 -15.63 -8.56
CA VAL A 25 -11.11 -14.68 -8.33
C VAL A 25 -9.98 -15.37 -7.56
N ALA A 26 -10.30 -16.03 -6.44
CA ALA A 26 -9.31 -16.72 -5.61
C ALA A 26 -8.56 -17.82 -6.40
N ARG A 27 -9.28 -18.61 -7.18
CA ARG A 27 -8.68 -19.65 -8.03
C ARG A 27 -7.74 -19.04 -9.06
N ARG A 28 -8.21 -18.07 -9.86
CA ARG A 28 -7.39 -17.39 -10.89
C ARG A 28 -6.17 -16.70 -10.30
N MET A 29 -6.31 -16.10 -9.12
CA MET A 29 -5.20 -15.48 -8.41
C MET A 29 -4.19 -16.54 -7.95
N SER A 30 -4.64 -17.69 -7.46
CA SER A 30 -3.73 -18.80 -7.13
C SER A 30 -2.93 -19.26 -8.35
N ASP A 31 -3.62 -19.47 -9.49
CA ASP A 31 -2.98 -19.90 -10.74
C ASP A 31 -1.95 -18.85 -11.21
N ALA A 32 -2.28 -17.55 -11.09
CA ALA A 32 -1.37 -16.46 -11.45
C ALA A 32 -0.15 -16.39 -10.51
N MET A 33 -0.32 -16.62 -9.20
CA MET A 33 0.79 -16.70 -8.24
C MET A 33 1.71 -17.89 -8.57
N ASP A 34 1.15 -19.05 -8.88
CA ASP A 34 1.93 -20.23 -9.27
C ASP A 34 2.71 -19.96 -10.56
N ALA A 35 2.07 -19.40 -11.58
CA ALA A 35 2.75 -18.98 -12.80
C ALA A 35 3.86 -17.95 -12.54
N GLY A 36 3.66 -17.02 -11.59
CA GLY A 36 4.67 -16.04 -11.19
C GLY A 36 5.89 -16.68 -10.54
N LEU A 37 5.69 -17.65 -9.65
CA LEU A 37 6.78 -18.39 -9.00
C LEU A 37 7.62 -19.20 -9.99
N TRP A 38 6.96 -19.90 -10.94
CA TRP A 38 7.65 -20.67 -11.99
C TRP A 38 8.49 -19.79 -12.93
N ARG A 39 8.02 -18.59 -13.26
CA ARG A 39 8.68 -17.68 -14.20
C ARG A 39 9.86 -16.92 -13.62
N ASN A 40 10.01 -16.85 -12.29
CA ASN A 40 11.21 -16.29 -11.66
C ASN A 40 12.48 -17.07 -11.97
N GLU A 41 12.38 -18.30 -12.50
CA GLU A 41 13.50 -19.08 -13.00
C GLU A 41 13.89 -18.73 -14.44
N GLN A 42 13.08 -17.90 -15.16
CA GLN A 42 13.35 -17.50 -16.56
C GLN A 42 13.29 -15.97 -16.73
N PRO A 43 14.41 -15.30 -17.05
CA PRO A 43 14.41 -13.87 -17.35
C PRO A 43 13.52 -13.54 -18.55
N GLY A 44 12.59 -12.61 -18.41
CA GLY A 44 11.83 -12.02 -19.50
C GLY A 44 10.37 -12.46 -19.68
N ALA A 45 9.84 -13.37 -18.86
CA ALA A 45 8.44 -13.76 -18.94
C ALA A 45 7.52 -12.81 -18.17
N LEU A 46 6.49 -12.28 -18.82
CA LEU A 46 5.45 -11.42 -18.23
C LEU A 46 4.49 -12.26 -17.38
N ALA A 47 4.69 -12.33 -16.08
CA ALA A 47 3.69 -12.82 -15.14
C ALA A 47 2.76 -11.67 -14.72
N THR A 48 1.46 -11.93 -14.65
CA THR A 48 0.44 -10.99 -14.18
C THR A 48 0.56 -10.67 -12.70
N ILE A 49 1.04 -11.61 -11.90
CA ILE A 49 1.54 -11.38 -10.54
C ILE A 49 3.02 -11.73 -10.55
N ARG A 50 3.86 -10.78 -10.19
CA ARG A 50 5.27 -11.04 -9.99
C ARG A 50 5.50 -11.42 -8.53
N CYS A 51 5.61 -12.72 -8.27
CA CYS A 51 6.10 -13.19 -6.98
C CYS A 51 7.62 -13.09 -6.96
N TRP A 52 8.16 -12.31 -6.03
CA TRP A 52 9.59 -12.13 -5.87
C TRP A 52 10.09 -12.93 -4.68
N ASP A 53 11.11 -13.72 -4.91
CA ASP A 53 11.83 -14.39 -3.83
C ASP A 53 12.75 -13.37 -3.15
N THR A 54 12.23 -12.71 -2.14
CA THR A 54 13.04 -11.84 -1.29
C THR A 54 13.64 -12.69 -0.19
N ARG A 55 14.89 -13.11 -0.32
CA ARG A 55 15.58 -13.88 0.72
C ARG A 55 15.81 -13.00 1.94
N VAL A 56 14.83 -12.96 2.82
CA VAL A 56 15.00 -12.36 4.15
C VAL A 56 15.91 -13.28 4.96
N PRO A 57 17.02 -12.78 5.50
CA PRO A 57 17.80 -13.55 6.47
C PRO A 57 16.88 -14.03 7.58
N ARG A 58 17.09 -15.26 8.07
CA ARG A 58 16.24 -15.90 9.09
C ARG A 58 15.74 -14.88 10.09
N LEU A 59 14.42 -14.74 10.23
CA LEU A 59 13.77 -13.91 11.25
C LEU A 59 14.01 -14.44 12.68
N SER A 60 14.74 -15.53 12.83
CA SER A 60 15.25 -15.99 14.12
C SER A 60 16.21 -14.94 14.66
N PRO A 61 16.06 -14.47 15.90
CA PRO A 61 17.05 -13.59 16.49
C PRO A 61 18.41 -14.29 16.40
N PRO A 62 19.43 -13.69 15.76
CA PRO A 62 20.79 -14.15 15.96
C PRO A 62 21.07 -14.06 17.45
N ALA A 63 21.81 -15.02 17.99
CA ALA A 63 22.38 -14.89 19.31
C ALA A 63 23.01 -13.49 19.40
N VAL A 64 22.67 -12.74 20.46
CA VAL A 64 23.13 -11.40 20.70
C VAL A 64 24.67 -11.43 20.67
N THR A 65 25.25 -11.09 19.54
CA THR A 65 26.64 -10.67 19.50
C THR A 65 26.64 -9.18 19.76
N ASP A 66 27.49 -8.69 20.63
CA ASP A 66 27.57 -7.31 21.11
C ASP A 66 27.84 -6.23 20.03
N ALA A 67 27.79 -6.56 18.76
CA ALA A 67 27.89 -5.62 17.63
C ALA A 67 26.51 -4.99 17.34
N VAL A 68 26.15 -4.02 18.11
CA VAL A 68 24.94 -3.22 17.95
C VAL A 68 25.18 -2.23 16.81
N VAL A 69 24.29 -2.18 15.79
CA VAL A 69 24.12 -0.98 14.97
C VAL A 69 23.25 -0.01 15.77
N PRO A 70 23.84 0.90 16.50
CA PRO A 70 23.11 1.65 17.50
C PRO A 70 22.23 2.73 16.87
N LYS A 71 22.44 3.06 15.59
CA LYS A 71 21.75 4.18 14.94
C LYS A 71 21.72 4.02 13.43
N PHE A 72 20.54 4.17 12.82
CA PHE A 72 20.37 4.18 11.37
C PHE A 72 19.22 5.12 10.95
N LEU A 73 19.14 5.39 9.65
CA LEU A 73 18.09 6.17 9.03
C LEU A 73 17.07 5.23 8.37
N SER A 74 15.79 5.55 8.49
CA SER A 74 14.71 4.99 7.66
C SER A 74 14.11 6.10 6.82
N LEU A 75 13.92 5.81 5.54
CA LEU A 75 13.26 6.67 4.58
C LEU A 75 12.12 5.87 3.95
N ASP A 76 10.89 6.31 4.18
CA ASP A 76 9.70 5.70 3.62
C ASP A 76 9.12 6.62 2.54
N LEU A 77 9.30 6.24 1.27
CA LEU A 77 8.68 6.93 0.14
C LEU A 77 7.22 6.47 0.00
N CYS A 78 6.27 7.39 -0.05
CA CYS A 78 4.82 7.13 -0.01
C CYS A 78 4.36 6.50 1.32
N HIS A 79 4.77 7.08 2.44
CA HIS A 79 4.53 6.51 3.77
C HIS A 79 3.04 6.39 4.13
N SER A 80 2.32 7.47 4.27
CA SER A 80 0.89 7.48 4.68
C SER A 80 -0.03 7.99 3.58
N ASP A 81 0.55 8.60 2.58
CA ASP A 81 -0.05 9.21 1.41
C ASP A 81 1.02 9.22 0.31
N ARG A 82 0.62 9.05 -0.95
CA ARG A 82 1.53 9.11 -2.11
C ARG A 82 2.30 10.43 -2.22
N PHE A 83 1.80 11.49 -1.58
CA PHE A 83 2.45 12.80 -1.55
C PHE A 83 3.35 13.01 -0.33
N CYS A 84 3.64 11.98 0.45
CA CYS A 84 4.40 12.09 1.68
C CYS A 84 5.59 11.13 1.70
N THR A 85 6.76 11.67 2.04
CA THR A 85 7.95 10.90 2.40
C THR A 85 8.23 11.10 3.88
N ARG A 86 8.53 10.03 4.60
CA ARG A 86 8.91 10.10 6.01
C ARG A 86 10.37 9.76 6.21
N PHE A 87 11.08 10.62 6.93
CA PHE A 87 12.42 10.38 7.44
C PHE A 87 12.33 10.03 8.92
N THR A 88 13.06 9.02 9.34
CA THR A 88 13.10 8.59 10.73
C THR A 88 14.52 8.24 11.12
N THR A 89 15.03 8.79 12.23
CA THR A 89 16.22 8.25 12.89
C THR A 89 15.80 7.21 13.91
N ILE A 90 16.52 6.12 13.92
CA ILE A 90 16.26 4.99 14.78
C ILE A 90 17.51 4.73 15.60
N MET A 91 17.36 4.73 16.92
CA MET A 91 18.43 4.43 17.88
C MET A 91 18.00 3.25 18.74
N LEU A 92 18.86 2.23 18.77
CA LEU A 92 18.71 1.05 19.62
C LEU A 92 19.69 1.18 20.80
N ASN A 93 19.21 1.01 22.02
CA ASN A 93 20.08 0.91 23.17
C ASN A 93 20.46 -0.54 23.49
N ALA A 94 21.35 -0.75 24.44
CA ALA A 94 21.81 -2.07 24.88
C ALA A 94 20.70 -2.97 25.43
N HIS A 95 19.53 -2.41 25.77
CA HIS A 95 18.35 -3.12 26.27
C HIS A 95 17.27 -3.30 25.20
N ASP A 96 17.64 -3.11 23.91
CA ASP A 96 16.71 -3.19 22.78
C ASP A 96 15.55 -2.18 22.81
N GLU A 97 15.66 -1.12 23.61
CA GLU A 97 14.70 -0.02 23.56
C GLU A 97 14.94 0.83 22.31
N VAL A 98 13.86 1.13 21.60
CA VAL A 98 13.90 1.90 20.36
C VAL A 98 13.52 3.35 20.66
N ARG A 99 14.39 4.29 20.26
CA ARG A 99 14.08 5.72 20.25
C ARG A 99 14.05 6.21 18.81
N THR A 100 12.99 6.90 18.44
CA THR A 100 12.78 7.42 17.10
C THR A 100 12.58 8.93 17.13
N ARG A 101 13.01 9.59 16.03
CA ARG A 101 12.63 10.96 15.68
C ARG A 101 12.25 10.96 14.22
N SER A 102 11.10 11.50 13.89
CA SER A 102 10.56 11.46 12.53
C SER A 102 10.16 12.84 12.04
N ARG A 103 10.28 13.05 10.73
CA ARG A 103 9.74 14.20 10.01
C ARG A 103 9.10 13.74 8.71
N GLU A 104 7.98 14.36 8.36
CA GLU A 104 7.35 14.17 7.07
C GLU A 104 7.76 15.29 6.12
N HIS A 105 7.96 14.94 4.85
CA HIS A 105 8.31 15.84 3.77
C HIS A 105 7.34 15.64 2.62
N SER A 106 6.78 16.74 2.12
CA SER A 106 5.78 16.69 1.05
C SER A 106 6.42 16.47 -0.31
N LEU A 107 5.81 15.62 -1.14
CA LEU A 107 6.16 15.42 -2.55
C LEU A 107 5.33 16.35 -3.46
N THR A 108 5.30 17.62 -3.16
CA THR A 108 4.65 18.64 -3.98
C THR A 108 5.68 19.56 -4.64
N PRO A 109 5.47 19.98 -5.88
CA PRO A 109 4.28 19.76 -6.72
C PRO A 109 4.18 18.32 -7.28
N SER A 110 2.98 17.93 -7.68
CA SER A 110 2.71 16.58 -8.26
C SER A 110 3.52 16.27 -9.52
N THR A 111 4.08 17.29 -10.17
CA THR A 111 5.00 17.14 -11.32
C THR A 111 6.27 16.35 -10.98
N LEU A 112 6.65 16.26 -9.68
CA LEU A 112 7.74 15.39 -9.24
C LEU A 112 7.43 13.90 -9.49
N MET A 113 6.15 13.52 -9.42
CA MET A 113 5.71 12.15 -9.60
C MET A 113 5.69 11.69 -11.07
N THR A 114 5.66 12.62 -12.01
CA THR A 114 5.58 12.36 -13.46
C THR A 114 6.75 12.96 -14.26
N GLY A 115 7.68 13.62 -13.58
CA GLY A 115 8.86 14.21 -14.15
C GLY A 115 10.01 13.22 -14.35
N LYS A 116 11.25 13.69 -14.21
CA LYS A 116 12.44 12.84 -14.21
C LYS A 116 12.65 12.20 -12.85
N VAL A 117 13.08 10.94 -12.81
CA VAL A 117 13.44 10.22 -11.57
C VAL A 117 14.48 10.99 -10.76
N ALA A 118 15.49 11.57 -11.42
CA ALA A 118 16.50 12.38 -10.76
C ALA A 118 15.90 13.55 -9.97
N ASN A 119 14.90 14.24 -10.52
CA ASN A 119 14.24 15.35 -9.84
C ASN A 119 13.48 14.89 -8.58
N LEU A 120 12.83 13.74 -8.67
CA LEU A 120 12.15 13.13 -7.51
C LEU A 120 13.16 12.80 -6.41
N PHE A 121 14.26 12.13 -6.76
CA PHE A 121 15.27 11.75 -5.78
C PHE A 121 16.05 12.96 -5.23
N ASP A 122 16.32 13.98 -6.04
CA ASP A 122 16.93 15.22 -5.56
C ASP A 122 16.02 15.95 -4.57
N HIS A 123 14.72 15.98 -4.82
CA HIS A 123 13.74 16.55 -3.88
C HIS A 123 13.70 15.76 -2.56
N VAL A 124 13.65 14.43 -2.64
CA VAL A 124 13.69 13.56 -1.44
C VAL A 124 15.01 13.72 -0.68
N ALA A 125 16.14 13.82 -1.40
CA ALA A 125 17.46 14.02 -0.79
C ALA A 125 17.59 15.40 -0.14
N SER A 126 16.96 16.45 -0.70
CA SER A 126 16.88 17.77 -0.08
C SER A 126 16.10 17.71 1.25
N GLY A 127 14.97 17.00 1.30
CA GLY A 127 14.25 16.76 2.55
C GLY A 127 15.07 15.97 3.58
N LEU A 128 15.87 15.00 3.13
CA LEU A 128 16.80 14.27 3.99
C LEU A 128 17.89 15.19 4.52
N ALA A 129 18.38 16.14 3.71
CA ALA A 129 19.39 17.12 4.13
C ALA A 129 18.86 18.02 5.25
N GLU A 130 17.65 18.56 5.10
CA GLU A 130 16.98 19.36 6.13
C GLU A 130 16.80 18.56 7.43
N PHE A 131 16.36 17.30 7.32
CA PHE A 131 16.21 16.41 8.46
C PHE A 131 17.57 16.11 9.12
N ALA A 132 18.62 15.88 8.33
CA ALA A 132 19.96 15.60 8.84
C ALA A 132 20.58 16.82 9.52
N ASP A 133 20.30 18.04 9.05
CA ASP A 133 20.74 19.27 9.71
C ASP A 133 20.08 19.46 11.07
N GLU A 134 18.78 19.25 11.18
CA GLU A 134 18.04 19.35 12.45
C GLU A 134 18.64 18.48 13.55
N PHE A 135 19.20 17.32 13.17
CA PHE A 135 19.78 16.37 14.12
C PHE A 135 21.30 16.25 14.07
N HIS A 136 21.99 17.18 13.40
CA HIS A 136 23.44 17.22 13.26
C HIS A 136 24.07 15.92 12.73
N MET A 137 23.42 15.34 11.68
CA MET A 137 23.80 14.03 11.14
C MET A 137 24.27 14.06 9.68
N ARG A 138 24.35 15.23 9.05
CA ARG A 138 24.64 15.38 7.62
C ARG A 138 25.92 14.63 7.18
N ARG A 139 26.94 14.54 8.03
CA ARG A 139 28.25 13.95 7.74
C ARG A 139 28.54 12.63 8.47
N VAL A 140 27.53 12.06 9.14
CA VAL A 140 27.78 10.89 10.02
C VAL A 140 27.85 9.57 9.23
N GLY A 141 27.31 9.50 8.03
CA GLY A 141 27.34 8.27 7.20
C GLY A 141 26.53 7.13 7.79
N LEU A 142 25.34 7.42 8.35
CA LEU A 142 24.48 6.39 8.93
C LEU A 142 23.96 5.41 7.86
N PRO A 143 23.86 4.10 8.18
CA PRO A 143 23.13 3.15 7.34
C PRO A 143 21.70 3.62 7.08
N LEU A 144 21.18 3.35 5.89
CA LEU A 144 19.85 3.79 5.44
C LEU A 144 18.99 2.61 5.01
N ALA A 145 17.80 2.50 5.59
CA ALA A 145 16.73 1.68 5.10
C ALA A 145 15.80 2.52 4.21
N LEU A 146 15.79 2.22 2.92
CA LEU A 146 14.91 2.87 1.93
C LEU A 146 13.71 1.98 1.65
N THR A 147 12.52 2.38 2.12
CA THR A 147 11.27 1.67 1.88
C THR A 147 10.53 2.30 0.71
N LEU A 148 10.20 1.46 -0.26
CA LEU A 148 9.43 1.84 -1.45
C LEU A 148 8.07 1.16 -1.44
N GLY A 149 7.01 1.93 -1.65
CA GLY A 149 5.67 1.43 -1.87
C GLY A 149 5.42 0.99 -3.33
N PHE A 150 6.46 0.62 -4.07
CA PHE A 150 6.42 0.22 -5.47
C PHE A 150 7.00 -1.18 -5.65
N PRO A 151 6.66 -1.88 -6.77
CA PRO A 151 7.29 -3.16 -7.11
C PRO A 151 8.81 -3.02 -7.27
N VAL A 152 9.56 -3.73 -6.44
CA VAL A 152 11.02 -3.75 -6.44
C VAL A 152 11.51 -5.18 -6.67
N TRP A 153 12.45 -5.36 -7.59
CA TRP A 153 13.16 -6.61 -7.77
C TRP A 153 14.53 -6.55 -7.08
N HIS A 154 14.91 -7.64 -6.43
CA HIS A 154 16.20 -7.75 -5.74
C HIS A 154 17.09 -8.79 -6.42
N ALA A 155 18.32 -8.41 -6.78
CA ALA A 155 19.34 -9.34 -7.23
C ALA A 155 19.99 -10.03 -6.00
N GLY A 156 19.41 -11.14 -5.56
CA GLY A 156 19.94 -11.91 -4.43
C GLY A 156 19.31 -11.59 -3.08
N ALA A 157 20.13 -11.49 -2.01
CA ALA A 157 19.65 -11.22 -0.66
C ALA A 157 19.26 -9.76 -0.45
N LEU A 158 18.40 -9.49 0.55
CA LEU A 158 18.11 -8.13 1.02
C LEU A 158 19.41 -7.38 1.32
N GLY A 159 19.52 -6.14 0.78
CA GLY A 159 20.72 -5.33 0.87
C GLY A 159 21.67 -5.46 -0.33
N GLY A 160 21.39 -6.35 -1.30
CA GLY A 160 22.00 -6.35 -2.64
C GLY A 160 21.36 -5.31 -3.56
N GLU A 161 21.71 -5.38 -4.85
CA GLU A 161 21.12 -4.51 -5.87
C GLU A 161 19.60 -4.65 -5.92
N ALA A 162 18.90 -3.52 -5.97
CA ALA A 162 17.46 -3.45 -6.05
C ALA A 162 17.03 -2.55 -7.20
N SER A 163 16.18 -3.06 -8.08
CA SER A 163 15.67 -2.33 -9.24
C SER A 163 14.18 -2.09 -9.13
N LEU A 164 13.73 -0.88 -9.48
CA LEU A 164 12.32 -0.57 -9.58
C LEU A 164 11.73 -1.26 -10.82
N CYS A 165 10.67 -2.04 -10.64
CA CYS A 165 10.03 -2.74 -11.75
C CYS A 165 9.09 -1.85 -12.55
N ARG A 166 8.32 -1.02 -11.85
CA ARG A 166 7.38 -0.05 -12.44
C ARG A 166 6.95 0.99 -11.41
N TRP A 167 6.46 2.10 -11.91
CA TRP A 167 5.75 3.08 -11.11
C TRP A 167 4.28 2.69 -10.93
N THR A 168 3.71 2.98 -9.77
CA THR A 168 2.30 2.76 -9.40
C THR A 168 1.77 3.95 -8.59
N LYS A 169 0.54 3.90 -8.10
CA LYS A 169 -0.04 4.91 -7.19
C LYS A 169 -0.01 6.35 -7.76
N GLY A 170 -0.19 6.48 -9.08
CA GLY A 170 -0.17 7.79 -9.76
C GLY A 170 1.23 8.33 -10.06
N PHE A 171 2.30 7.60 -9.76
CA PHE A 171 3.63 7.90 -10.26
C PHE A 171 3.79 7.39 -11.69
N GLY A 172 4.57 8.12 -12.48
CA GLY A 172 4.85 7.80 -13.88
C GLY A 172 6.04 8.63 -14.36
N CYS A 173 7.20 8.51 -13.69
CA CYS A 173 8.40 9.21 -14.12
C CYS A 173 8.82 8.76 -15.52
N ALA A 174 9.17 9.74 -16.37
CA ALA A 174 9.35 9.55 -17.81
C ALA A 174 10.58 8.71 -18.18
N ASP A 175 11.58 8.69 -17.32
CA ASP A 175 12.80 7.92 -17.49
C ASP A 175 12.72 6.64 -16.60
N THR A 176 13.09 5.52 -17.21
CA THR A 176 13.18 4.26 -16.48
C THR A 176 14.42 4.27 -15.60
N MET A 177 14.26 3.88 -14.34
CA MET A 177 15.42 3.52 -13.52
C MET A 177 16.00 2.21 -14.07
N SER A 178 17.05 2.32 -14.87
CA SER A 178 17.75 1.16 -15.46
C SER A 178 18.78 0.53 -14.51
N GLY A 179 18.84 0.97 -13.25
CA GLY A 179 19.90 0.61 -12.32
C GLY A 179 19.42 0.35 -10.89
N ASP A 180 20.41 0.21 -10.01
CA ASP A 180 20.21 0.02 -8.58
C ASP A 180 19.65 1.28 -7.92
N VAL A 181 18.45 1.16 -7.34
CA VAL A 181 17.77 2.25 -6.62
C VAL A 181 18.65 2.84 -5.51
N ALA A 182 19.39 1.98 -4.81
CA ALA A 182 20.28 2.43 -3.74
C ALA A 182 21.43 3.29 -4.27
N ALA A 183 21.98 2.93 -5.43
CA ALA A 183 23.04 3.71 -6.09
C ALA A 183 22.51 5.08 -6.54
N GLU A 184 21.36 5.12 -7.19
CA GLU A 184 20.72 6.37 -7.63
C GLU A 184 20.42 7.29 -6.46
N PHE A 185 19.88 6.75 -5.36
CA PHE A 185 19.60 7.54 -4.17
C PHE A 185 20.89 8.08 -3.51
N ARG A 186 22.00 7.30 -3.48
CA ARG A 186 23.29 7.79 -2.97
C ARG A 186 23.82 8.98 -3.78
N VAL A 187 23.64 8.93 -5.11
CA VAL A 187 24.03 10.03 -6.00
C VAL A 187 23.23 11.29 -5.67
N ALA A 188 21.91 11.17 -5.49
CA ALA A 188 21.06 12.30 -5.09
C ALA A 188 21.44 12.84 -3.70
N ALA A 189 21.68 11.97 -2.72
CA ALA A 189 22.13 12.36 -1.37
C ALA A 189 23.48 13.11 -1.42
N ALA A 190 24.40 12.65 -2.25
CA ALA A 190 25.70 13.34 -2.44
C ALA A 190 25.51 14.74 -3.06
N ARG A 191 24.60 14.91 -4.04
CA ARG A 191 24.27 16.24 -4.57
C ARG A 191 23.65 17.17 -3.51
N ALA A 192 22.90 16.61 -2.57
CA ALA A 192 22.34 17.34 -1.43
C ALA A 192 23.33 17.52 -0.26
N ASP A 193 24.59 17.13 -0.46
CA ASP A 193 25.67 17.18 0.55
C ASP A 193 25.37 16.38 1.83
N VAL A 194 24.70 15.21 1.69
CA VAL A 194 24.43 14.28 2.78
C VAL A 194 25.23 13.01 2.60
N VAL A 195 25.99 12.62 3.63
CA VAL A 195 26.73 11.35 3.64
C VAL A 195 25.81 10.26 4.17
N VAL A 196 25.48 9.27 3.32
CA VAL A 196 24.75 8.06 3.71
C VAL A 196 25.68 6.86 3.69
N GLY A 197 25.51 5.96 4.65
CA GLY A 197 26.24 4.70 4.73
C GLY A 197 25.67 3.62 3.79
N PRO A 198 25.78 2.33 4.16
CA PRO A 198 25.12 1.26 3.42
C PRO A 198 23.62 1.53 3.28
N VAL A 199 23.07 1.31 2.07
CA VAL A 199 21.64 1.50 1.78
C VAL A 199 21.04 0.13 1.49
N ALA A 200 19.98 -0.24 2.22
CA ALA A 200 19.13 -1.37 1.92
C ALA A 200 17.78 -0.88 1.40
N VAL A 201 17.30 -1.46 0.30
CA VAL A 201 15.98 -1.16 -0.27
C VAL A 201 15.01 -2.24 0.16
N PHE A 202 13.79 -1.82 0.55
CA PHE A 202 12.72 -2.70 0.97
C PHE A 202 11.42 -2.36 0.24
N ASN A 203 10.60 -3.38 -0.01
CA ASN A 203 9.20 -3.16 -0.32
C ASN A 203 8.39 -2.96 0.97
N ASP A 204 7.34 -2.13 0.93
CA ASP A 204 6.51 -1.77 2.09
C ASP A 204 5.81 -2.97 2.76
N ALA A 205 5.33 -3.96 1.96
CA ALA A 205 4.72 -5.18 2.51
C ALA A 205 5.76 -6.04 3.24
N CYS A 206 7.01 -6.09 2.74
CA CYS A 206 8.09 -6.80 3.41
C CYS A 206 8.47 -6.15 4.75
N VAL A 207 8.47 -4.81 4.81
CA VAL A 207 8.69 -4.07 6.07
C VAL A 207 7.56 -4.35 7.06
N ALA A 208 6.30 -4.34 6.62
CA ALA A 208 5.16 -4.70 7.47
C ALA A 208 5.28 -6.13 8.02
N MET A 209 5.75 -7.09 7.20
CA MET A 209 6.04 -8.47 7.63
C MET A 209 7.11 -8.50 8.72
N MET A 210 8.22 -7.81 8.52
CA MET A 210 9.32 -7.77 9.49
C MET A 210 8.84 -7.19 10.82
N HIS A 211 8.04 -6.13 10.76
CA HIS A 211 7.44 -5.51 11.93
C HIS A 211 6.59 -6.51 12.72
N GLY A 212 5.65 -7.17 12.04
CA GLY A 212 4.80 -8.16 12.70
C GLY A 212 5.58 -9.36 13.26
N ALA A 213 6.62 -9.81 12.56
CA ALA A 213 7.45 -10.92 13.00
C ALA A 213 8.34 -10.56 14.20
N ALA A 214 8.68 -9.28 14.39
CA ALA A 214 9.38 -8.83 15.60
C ALA A 214 8.49 -8.94 16.86
N ASP A 215 7.18 -8.73 16.70
CA ASP A 215 6.22 -8.84 17.80
C ASP A 215 5.74 -10.27 18.03
N ARG A 216 5.57 -11.04 16.94
CA ARG A 216 4.97 -12.37 16.98
C ARG A 216 5.63 -13.33 16.01
N SER A 217 6.20 -14.39 16.55
CA SER A 217 6.89 -15.42 15.77
C SER A 217 5.97 -16.23 14.83
N ASP A 218 4.64 -16.20 15.04
CA ASP A 218 3.63 -16.82 14.18
C ASP A 218 3.14 -15.91 13.05
N THR A 219 3.74 -14.71 12.87
CA THR A 219 3.48 -13.84 11.72
C THR A 219 4.00 -14.50 10.46
N ARG A 220 3.12 -14.71 9.48
CA ARG A 220 3.42 -15.36 8.20
C ARG A 220 2.88 -14.63 7.00
N VAL A 221 2.03 -13.63 7.19
CA VAL A 221 1.41 -12.85 6.14
C VAL A 221 1.44 -11.39 6.53
N ALA A 222 1.79 -10.52 5.59
CA ALA A 222 1.58 -9.08 5.72
C ALA A 222 0.74 -8.56 4.56
N LEU A 223 -0.23 -7.73 4.90
CA LEU A 223 -1.17 -7.11 3.99
C LEU A 223 -1.03 -5.59 4.09
N VAL A 224 -0.88 -4.94 2.95
CA VAL A 224 -0.90 -3.48 2.84
C VAL A 224 -2.14 -3.08 2.04
N VAL A 225 -2.99 -2.23 2.62
CA VAL A 225 -4.13 -1.61 1.93
C VAL A 225 -4.19 -0.14 2.33
N ASP A 226 -3.66 0.67 1.46
CA ASP A 226 -3.61 2.13 1.60
C ASP A 226 -3.84 2.78 0.23
N ASP A 227 -3.02 3.73 -0.21
CA ASP A 227 -3.10 4.28 -1.59
C ASP A 227 -2.86 3.20 -2.66
N GLY A 228 -2.12 2.16 -2.33
CA GLY A 228 -2.02 0.93 -3.10
C GLY A 228 -2.47 -0.30 -2.31
N CYS A 229 -2.36 -1.48 -2.91
CA CYS A 229 -2.55 -2.73 -2.20
C CYS A 229 -1.50 -3.78 -2.57
N ASN A 230 -0.94 -4.43 -1.55
CA ASN A 230 0.02 -5.50 -1.73
C ASN A 230 -0.07 -6.52 -0.60
N CYS A 231 0.48 -7.70 -0.83
CA CYS A 231 0.58 -8.75 0.18
C CYS A 231 1.92 -9.47 0.04
N CYS A 232 2.50 -9.85 1.16
CA CYS A 232 3.60 -10.81 1.15
C CYS A 232 3.35 -11.91 2.17
N TYR A 233 3.98 -13.06 1.97
CA TYR A 233 3.86 -14.19 2.87
C TYR A 233 5.17 -14.97 2.99
N VAL A 234 5.34 -15.67 4.12
CA VAL A 234 6.47 -16.58 4.33
C VAL A 234 6.17 -17.89 3.63
N SER A 235 7.07 -18.35 2.76
CA SER A 235 6.94 -19.64 2.08
C SER A 235 6.80 -20.81 3.07
N GLU A 236 6.18 -21.92 2.63
CA GLU A 236 5.96 -23.10 3.45
C GLU A 236 7.25 -23.63 4.12
N PHE A 237 8.38 -23.49 3.47
CA PHE A 237 9.70 -23.88 4.01
C PHE A 237 10.28 -22.85 5.00
N GLY A 238 9.56 -21.76 5.31
CA GLY A 238 9.93 -20.77 6.35
C GLY A 238 11.22 -19.98 6.08
N ARG A 239 11.76 -20.03 4.85
CA ARG A 239 13.07 -19.46 4.52
C ARG A 239 13.00 -18.20 3.66
N THR A 240 11.86 -17.95 3.00
CA THR A 240 11.73 -16.93 1.99
C THR A 240 10.43 -16.15 2.20
N VAL A 241 10.49 -14.84 2.10
CA VAL A 241 9.30 -13.99 2.00
C VAL A 241 9.00 -13.80 0.52
N ILE A 242 7.79 -14.16 0.13
CA ILE A 242 7.29 -13.97 -1.23
C ILE A 242 6.45 -12.71 -1.25
N ASN A 243 6.92 -11.71 -1.98
CA ASN A 243 6.17 -10.49 -2.28
C ASN A 243 5.30 -10.76 -3.50
N THR A 244 3.97 -10.74 -3.34
CA THR A 244 3.07 -11.18 -4.40
C THR A 244 2.91 -10.14 -5.51
N GLU A 245 3.02 -8.86 -5.20
CA GLU A 245 2.68 -7.75 -6.10
C GLU A 245 1.29 -7.93 -6.75
N TRP A 246 0.35 -8.43 -5.97
CA TRP A 246 -0.97 -8.82 -6.45
C TRP A 246 -1.82 -7.65 -6.97
N GLY A 247 -1.38 -6.39 -6.74
CA GLY A 247 -1.98 -5.22 -7.38
C GLY A 247 -2.07 -5.33 -8.89
N ALA A 248 -1.11 -6.04 -9.51
CA ALA A 248 -1.05 -6.30 -10.95
C ALA A 248 -1.98 -7.41 -11.44
N PHE A 249 -2.66 -8.14 -10.56
CA PHE A 249 -3.61 -9.18 -10.94
C PHE A 249 -4.75 -8.62 -11.79
N GLY A 250 -5.11 -9.32 -12.85
CA GLY A 250 -6.13 -8.92 -13.82
C GLY A 250 -5.62 -8.11 -15.03
N GLU A 251 -4.31 -7.82 -15.12
CA GLU A 251 -3.73 -7.17 -16.31
C GLU A 251 -3.88 -8.02 -17.58
N ASP A 252 -4.15 -9.30 -17.43
CA ASP A 252 -4.41 -10.29 -18.50
C ASP A 252 -5.90 -10.48 -18.82
N GLY A 253 -6.78 -9.66 -18.23
CA GLY A 253 -8.22 -9.78 -18.38
C GLY A 253 -8.89 -10.74 -17.38
N ALA A 254 -8.17 -11.34 -16.44
CA ALA A 254 -8.73 -12.27 -15.46
C ALA A 254 -9.89 -11.68 -14.64
N LEU A 255 -9.94 -10.36 -14.49
CA LEU A 255 -10.96 -9.61 -13.75
C LEU A 255 -11.99 -8.88 -14.62
N ASP A 256 -11.94 -8.98 -15.95
CA ASP A 256 -12.76 -8.19 -16.87
C ASP A 256 -14.26 -8.32 -16.64
N HIS A 257 -14.71 -9.48 -16.16
CA HIS A 257 -16.11 -9.77 -15.84
C HIS A 257 -16.62 -9.05 -14.60
N LEU A 258 -15.75 -8.53 -13.74
CA LEU A 258 -16.07 -7.75 -12.55
C LEU A 258 -15.91 -6.24 -12.75
N LEU A 259 -15.27 -5.81 -13.84
CA LEU A 259 -15.02 -4.40 -14.10
C LEU A 259 -16.32 -3.69 -14.48
N THR A 260 -16.69 -2.71 -13.67
CA THR A 260 -17.78 -1.79 -14.00
C THR A 260 -17.31 -0.76 -15.03
N LYS A 261 -18.25 0.02 -15.56
CA LYS A 261 -17.88 1.16 -16.41
C LYS A 261 -17.00 2.19 -15.68
N TYR A 262 -17.19 2.35 -14.36
CA TYR A 262 -16.38 3.27 -13.53
C TYR A 262 -14.94 2.80 -13.43
N ASP A 263 -14.73 1.49 -13.24
CA ASP A 263 -13.39 0.90 -13.24
C ASP A 263 -12.66 1.12 -14.58
N ARG A 264 -13.38 0.93 -15.69
CA ARG A 264 -12.82 1.13 -17.04
C ARG A 264 -12.49 2.59 -17.31
N GLN A 265 -13.34 3.51 -16.89
CA GLN A 265 -13.11 4.96 -17.03
C GLN A 265 -11.92 5.42 -16.17
N LEU A 266 -11.85 4.95 -14.93
CA LEU A 266 -10.72 5.19 -14.04
C LEU A 266 -9.41 4.68 -14.65
N ASP A 267 -9.42 3.44 -15.14
CA ASP A 267 -8.23 2.81 -15.73
C ASP A 267 -7.68 3.63 -16.91
N VAL A 268 -8.53 4.01 -17.84
CA VAL A 268 -8.15 4.80 -19.03
C VAL A 268 -7.54 6.15 -18.65
N ARG A 269 -8.02 6.80 -17.58
CA ARG A 269 -7.50 8.10 -17.11
C ARG A 269 -6.29 8.00 -16.20
N SER A 270 -5.98 6.81 -15.70
CA SER A 270 -4.85 6.62 -14.79
C SER A 270 -3.50 6.82 -15.49
N GLN A 271 -2.45 7.06 -14.72
CA GLN A 271 -1.08 7.16 -15.24
C GLN A 271 -0.55 5.84 -15.84
N ASN A 272 -1.22 4.73 -15.56
CA ASN A 272 -0.81 3.40 -15.98
C ASN A 272 -2.01 2.58 -16.51
N PRO A 273 -2.63 2.96 -17.65
CA PRO A 273 -3.76 2.23 -18.23
C PRO A 273 -3.45 0.75 -18.43
N SER A 274 -4.43 -0.12 -18.19
CA SER A 274 -4.33 -1.58 -18.25
C SER A 274 -3.31 -2.21 -17.30
N LYS A 275 -2.85 -1.46 -16.30
CA LYS A 275 -1.93 -1.92 -15.25
C LYS A 275 -2.56 -1.80 -13.88
N GLN A 276 -2.12 -2.62 -12.92
CA GLN A 276 -2.56 -2.58 -11.52
C GLN A 276 -4.09 -2.69 -11.37
N ILE A 277 -4.73 -3.59 -12.14
CA ILE A 277 -6.20 -3.70 -12.19
C ILE A 277 -6.78 -4.05 -10.82
N TYR A 278 -6.20 -5.03 -10.13
CA TYR A 278 -6.66 -5.40 -8.79
C TYR A 278 -6.48 -4.28 -7.78
N GLU A 279 -5.36 -3.57 -7.83
CA GLU A 279 -5.12 -2.39 -7.00
C GLU A 279 -6.16 -1.30 -7.26
N LYS A 280 -6.51 -1.04 -8.52
CA LYS A 280 -7.53 -0.05 -8.90
C LYS A 280 -8.94 -0.41 -8.39
N MET A 281 -9.21 -1.69 -8.14
CA MET A 281 -10.48 -2.15 -7.58
C MET A 281 -10.50 -2.15 -6.05
N THR A 282 -9.33 -2.11 -5.38
CA THR A 282 -9.24 -2.46 -3.95
C THR A 282 -8.56 -1.42 -3.08
N SER A 283 -7.69 -0.56 -3.61
CA SER A 283 -6.94 0.37 -2.78
C SER A 283 -7.67 1.67 -2.46
N GLY A 284 -7.28 2.32 -1.39
CA GLY A 284 -7.95 3.52 -0.85
C GLY A 284 -8.01 4.67 -1.84
N MET A 285 -6.91 4.95 -2.54
CA MET A 285 -6.83 6.01 -3.52
C MET A 285 -7.86 5.83 -4.65
N TYR A 286 -7.97 4.62 -5.18
CA TYR A 286 -8.85 4.34 -6.31
C TYR A 286 -10.31 4.15 -5.89
N MET A 287 -10.58 3.60 -4.71
CA MET A 287 -11.95 3.53 -4.17
C MET A 287 -12.60 4.91 -4.11
N THR A 288 -11.83 5.96 -3.73
CA THR A 288 -12.37 7.32 -3.67
C THR A 288 -12.77 7.86 -5.03
N GLU A 289 -12.01 7.53 -6.08
CA GLU A 289 -12.35 7.92 -7.45
C GLU A 289 -13.58 7.19 -7.97
N LEU A 290 -13.72 5.91 -7.65
CA LEU A 290 -14.94 5.16 -7.99
C LEU A 290 -16.17 5.76 -7.31
N VAL A 291 -16.05 6.18 -6.04
CA VAL A 291 -17.13 6.89 -5.32
C VAL A 291 -17.44 8.21 -6.03
N ARG A 292 -16.42 9.02 -6.34
CA ARG A 292 -16.59 10.31 -7.01
C ARG A 292 -17.32 10.16 -8.34
N GLU A 293 -16.90 9.23 -9.19
CA GLU A 293 -17.53 8.97 -10.48
C GLU A 293 -18.99 8.49 -10.34
N ALA A 294 -19.24 7.55 -9.41
CA ALA A 294 -20.56 7.04 -9.17
C ALA A 294 -21.51 8.15 -8.67
N VAL A 295 -21.05 8.97 -7.75
CA VAL A 295 -21.82 10.10 -7.18
C VAL A 295 -22.07 11.18 -8.23
N LEU A 296 -21.07 11.51 -9.06
CA LEU A 296 -21.22 12.48 -10.16
C LEU A 296 -22.29 12.01 -11.16
N GLU A 297 -22.33 10.72 -11.50
CA GLU A 297 -23.37 10.18 -12.38
C GLU A 297 -24.76 10.26 -11.73
N ILE A 298 -24.88 9.85 -10.45
CA ILE A 298 -26.17 9.87 -9.72
C ILE A 298 -26.68 11.31 -9.63
N ALA A 299 -25.81 12.28 -9.35
CA ALA A 299 -26.15 13.68 -9.32
C ALA A 299 -26.59 14.19 -10.71
N SER A 300 -25.83 13.90 -11.75
CA SER A 300 -26.15 14.31 -13.13
C SER A 300 -27.48 13.75 -13.61
N ASN A 301 -27.91 12.58 -13.10
CA ASN A 301 -29.20 11.97 -13.36
C ASN A 301 -30.34 12.51 -12.45
N GLN A 302 -30.11 13.63 -11.77
CA GLN A 302 -31.06 14.28 -10.86
C GLN A 302 -31.52 13.39 -9.68
N ALA A 303 -30.68 12.40 -9.30
CA ALA A 303 -30.99 11.48 -8.22
C ALA A 303 -30.26 11.81 -6.91
N MET A 304 -29.38 12.81 -6.89
CA MET A 304 -28.77 13.43 -5.72
C MET A 304 -28.59 14.93 -5.94
N PHE A 305 -28.52 15.67 -4.85
CA PHE A 305 -28.23 17.12 -4.85
C PHE A 305 -29.12 17.96 -5.79
N GLU A 306 -30.37 17.50 -6.01
CA GLU A 306 -31.32 18.14 -6.95
C GLU A 306 -30.76 18.27 -8.39
N GLY A 307 -29.85 17.37 -8.78
CA GLY A 307 -29.19 17.41 -10.09
C GLY A 307 -28.00 18.38 -10.18
N ARG A 308 -27.65 19.04 -9.08
CA ARG A 308 -26.52 19.99 -9.05
C ARG A 308 -25.20 19.23 -8.97
N THR A 309 -24.25 19.60 -9.79
CA THR A 309 -22.86 19.12 -9.72
C THR A 309 -21.90 20.27 -9.42
N THR A 310 -20.87 20.03 -8.64
CA THR A 310 -19.87 21.03 -8.27
C THR A 310 -18.57 20.84 -9.06
N ASN A 311 -17.68 21.83 -9.04
CA ASN A 311 -16.34 21.68 -9.60
C ASN A 311 -15.51 20.69 -8.80
N ALA A 312 -15.68 20.65 -7.47
CA ALA A 312 -15.01 19.67 -6.61
C ALA A 312 -15.39 18.22 -6.97
N MET A 313 -16.66 17.93 -7.27
CA MET A 313 -17.07 16.62 -7.77
C MET A 313 -16.42 16.23 -9.11
N LYS A 314 -16.03 17.20 -9.94
CA LYS A 314 -15.37 16.99 -11.23
C LYS A 314 -13.85 16.91 -11.10
N THR A 315 -13.29 17.31 -9.96
CA THR A 315 -11.86 17.31 -9.70
C THR A 315 -11.41 15.91 -9.28
N GLU A 316 -10.49 15.33 -10.02
CA GLU A 316 -9.92 14.03 -9.69
C GLU A 316 -9.24 14.03 -8.32
N TYR A 317 -9.42 12.95 -7.58
CA TYR A 317 -8.86 12.74 -6.24
C TYR A 317 -9.22 13.83 -5.21
N ALA A 318 -10.34 14.54 -5.39
CA ALA A 318 -10.87 15.47 -4.38
C ALA A 318 -11.23 14.73 -3.07
N ILE A 319 -11.85 13.55 -3.18
CA ILE A 319 -12.12 12.68 -2.05
C ILE A 319 -10.84 11.93 -1.68
N LYS A 320 -10.50 11.88 -0.39
CA LYS A 320 -9.37 11.07 0.13
C LYS A 320 -9.90 9.85 0.89
N ALA A 321 -9.08 8.80 1.02
CA ALA A 321 -9.46 7.58 1.73
C ALA A 321 -10.03 7.85 3.14
N LYS A 322 -9.42 8.78 3.90
CA LYS A 322 -9.92 9.19 5.21
C LYS A 322 -11.38 9.67 5.20
N HIS A 323 -11.82 10.30 4.11
CA HIS A 323 -13.20 10.80 3.99
C HIS A 323 -14.21 9.63 3.88
N LEU A 324 -13.85 8.54 3.17
CA LEU A 324 -14.67 7.34 3.13
C LEU A 324 -14.86 6.76 4.54
N TRP A 325 -13.77 6.68 5.30
CA TRP A 325 -13.82 6.12 6.66
C TRP A 325 -14.66 6.98 7.59
N ILE A 326 -14.57 8.30 7.49
CA ILE A 326 -15.38 9.26 8.25
C ILE A 326 -16.88 9.07 7.90
N VAL A 327 -17.21 9.02 6.61
CA VAL A 327 -18.57 8.86 6.11
C VAL A 327 -19.20 7.53 6.56
N GLU A 328 -18.47 6.43 6.43
CA GLU A 328 -19.00 5.11 6.79
C GLU A 328 -19.09 4.90 8.30
N SER A 329 -18.26 5.57 9.07
CA SER A 329 -18.29 5.52 10.54
C SER A 329 -19.37 6.42 11.17
N ASP A 330 -20.01 7.30 10.41
CA ASP A 330 -21.04 8.19 10.91
C ASP A 330 -22.28 7.41 11.35
N ARG A 331 -22.57 7.44 12.65
CA ARG A 331 -23.76 6.84 13.27
C ARG A 331 -24.72 7.91 13.82
N SER A 332 -24.43 9.18 13.55
CA SER A 332 -25.29 10.28 14.01
C SER A 332 -26.61 10.30 13.22
N ARG A 333 -27.70 10.67 13.87
CA ARG A 333 -29.00 10.83 13.20
C ARG A 333 -29.02 12.03 12.25
N SER A 334 -28.16 13.02 12.48
CA SER A 334 -28.04 14.22 11.68
C SER A 334 -27.08 14.06 10.49
N HIS A 335 -26.44 12.90 10.33
CA HIS A 335 -25.41 12.67 9.33
C HIS A 335 -24.29 13.72 9.34
N SER A 336 -23.89 14.18 10.55
CA SER A 336 -23.02 15.35 10.71
C SER A 336 -21.68 15.20 9.98
N ALA A 337 -21.02 14.04 10.11
CA ALA A 337 -19.75 13.78 9.46
C ALA A 337 -19.90 13.63 7.94
N VAL A 338 -20.98 13.01 7.47
CA VAL A 338 -21.30 12.92 6.03
C VAL A 338 -21.54 14.31 5.46
N ARG A 339 -22.33 15.15 6.13
CA ARG A 339 -22.58 16.54 5.71
C ARG A 339 -21.29 17.32 5.60
N THR A 340 -20.41 17.25 6.60
CA THR A 340 -19.10 17.89 6.57
C THR A 340 -18.31 17.51 5.33
N VAL A 341 -18.24 16.21 4.99
CA VAL A 341 -17.53 15.77 3.78
C VAL A 341 -18.21 16.30 2.51
N LEU A 342 -19.55 16.27 2.44
CA LEU A 342 -20.28 16.79 1.29
C LEU A 342 -20.09 18.29 1.11
N THR A 343 -20.10 19.08 2.20
CA THR A 343 -19.98 20.54 2.14
C THR A 343 -18.53 21.02 1.96
N GLU A 344 -17.59 20.47 2.73
CA GLU A 344 -16.21 20.98 2.76
C GLU A 344 -15.31 20.37 1.67
N VAL A 345 -15.62 19.15 1.22
CA VAL A 345 -14.78 18.43 0.24
C VAL A 345 -15.39 18.46 -1.16
N LEU A 346 -16.73 18.37 -1.24
CA LEU A 346 -17.42 18.32 -2.53
C LEU A 346 -18.20 19.62 -2.85
N ASP A 347 -18.10 20.65 -2.03
CA ASP A 347 -18.75 21.97 -2.20
C ASP A 347 -20.28 21.87 -2.38
N VAL A 348 -20.94 20.85 -1.80
CA VAL A 348 -22.39 20.69 -1.89
C VAL A 348 -23.06 21.63 -0.90
N THR A 349 -23.86 22.55 -1.41
CA THR A 349 -24.64 23.45 -0.55
C THR A 349 -25.88 22.72 -0.04
N ASP A 350 -26.06 22.71 1.28
CA ASP A 350 -27.22 22.19 2.02
C ASP A 350 -27.67 20.77 1.55
N PRO A 351 -26.83 19.73 1.73
CA PRO A 351 -27.21 18.38 1.36
C PRO A 351 -28.37 17.89 2.24
N SER A 352 -29.41 17.28 1.65
CA SER A 352 -30.51 16.67 2.37
C SER A 352 -30.08 15.41 3.13
N ASP A 353 -30.91 14.95 4.09
CA ASP A 353 -30.66 13.66 4.78
C ASP A 353 -30.58 12.51 3.77
N MET A 354 -31.44 12.53 2.74
CA MET A 354 -31.43 11.53 1.68
C MET A 354 -30.11 11.57 0.89
N ASP A 355 -29.55 12.74 0.57
CA ASP A 355 -28.26 12.85 -0.11
C ASP A 355 -27.15 12.23 0.75
N CYS A 356 -27.19 12.48 2.06
CA CYS A 356 -26.23 11.90 3.01
C CYS A 356 -26.34 10.36 3.08
N GLU A 357 -27.58 9.83 3.13
CA GLU A 357 -27.81 8.38 3.13
C GLU A 357 -27.31 7.72 1.84
N LEU A 358 -27.61 8.32 0.68
CA LEU A 358 -27.22 7.79 -0.63
C LEU A 358 -25.70 7.87 -0.83
N PHE A 359 -25.08 8.97 -0.42
CA PHE A 359 -23.61 9.11 -0.47
C PHE A 359 -22.93 8.03 0.36
N ARG A 360 -23.37 7.83 1.61
CA ARG A 360 -22.85 6.77 2.48
C ARG A 360 -23.10 5.38 1.91
N TYR A 361 -24.26 5.14 1.29
CA TYR A 361 -24.58 3.87 0.64
C TYR A 361 -23.60 3.55 -0.49
N VAL A 362 -23.31 4.52 -1.38
CA VAL A 362 -22.34 4.35 -2.48
C VAL A 362 -20.94 4.06 -1.93
N CYS A 363 -20.48 4.81 -0.94
CA CYS A 363 -19.20 4.56 -0.26
C CYS A 363 -19.15 3.09 0.21
N ARG A 364 -20.18 2.65 0.94
CA ARG A 364 -20.24 1.29 1.50
C ARG A 364 -20.26 0.18 0.45
N CYS A 365 -20.92 0.37 -0.68
CA CYS A 365 -20.92 -0.62 -1.77
C CYS A 365 -19.51 -0.84 -2.33
N ILE A 366 -18.77 0.23 -2.55
CA ILE A 366 -17.42 0.20 -3.11
C ILE A 366 -16.43 -0.37 -2.08
N THR A 367 -16.51 0.08 -0.83
CA THR A 367 -15.69 -0.44 0.27
C THR A 367 -15.93 -1.92 0.51
N LYS A 368 -17.19 -2.38 0.47
CA LYS A 368 -17.54 -3.80 0.61
C LYS A 368 -16.96 -4.64 -0.53
N ARG A 369 -17.01 -4.14 -1.78
CA ARG A 369 -16.37 -4.81 -2.92
C ARG A 369 -14.87 -4.97 -2.68
N SER A 370 -14.19 -3.89 -2.30
CA SER A 370 -12.76 -3.91 -1.97
C SER A 370 -12.46 -4.95 -0.88
N ALA A 371 -13.18 -4.92 0.23
CA ALA A 371 -12.98 -5.86 1.34
C ALA A 371 -13.18 -7.33 0.91
N ASN A 372 -14.18 -7.61 0.08
CA ASN A 372 -14.44 -8.94 -0.44
C ASN A 372 -13.33 -9.44 -1.38
N LEU A 373 -12.84 -8.57 -2.27
CA LEU A 373 -11.73 -8.91 -3.17
C LEU A 373 -10.44 -9.15 -2.38
N ILE A 374 -10.09 -8.27 -1.44
CA ILE A 374 -8.94 -8.46 -0.53
C ILE A 374 -9.07 -9.78 0.24
N ALA A 375 -10.26 -10.13 0.72
CA ALA A 375 -10.49 -11.40 1.40
C ALA A 375 -10.31 -12.61 0.48
N ALA A 376 -10.69 -12.51 -0.79
CA ALA A 376 -10.45 -13.56 -1.78
C ALA A 376 -8.95 -13.79 -1.99
N GLY A 377 -8.16 -12.73 -2.19
CA GLY A 377 -6.70 -12.82 -2.28
C GLY A 377 -6.07 -13.35 -0.99
N LEU A 378 -6.49 -12.84 0.17
CA LEU A 378 -5.99 -13.32 1.46
C LEU A 378 -6.28 -14.81 1.66
N SER A 379 -7.43 -15.32 1.22
CA SER A 379 -7.78 -16.74 1.30
C SER A 379 -6.78 -17.63 0.55
N VAL A 380 -6.25 -17.15 -0.58
CA VAL A 380 -5.20 -17.86 -1.36
C VAL A 380 -3.90 -17.92 -0.56
N VAL A 381 -3.46 -16.80 -0.05
CA VAL A 381 -2.21 -16.70 0.71
C VAL A 381 -2.26 -17.53 1.99
N LEU A 382 -3.38 -17.48 2.71
CA LEU A 382 -3.58 -18.28 3.92
C LEU A 382 -3.45 -19.80 3.68
N ARG A 383 -3.86 -20.30 2.52
CA ARG A 383 -3.70 -21.70 2.14
C ARG A 383 -2.24 -22.10 1.90
N ARG A 384 -1.36 -21.12 1.60
CA ARG A 384 0.06 -21.33 1.28
C ARG A 384 0.99 -21.26 2.49
N THR A 385 0.50 -20.81 3.65
CA THR A 385 1.37 -20.49 4.79
C THR A 385 1.35 -21.50 5.92
N GLY A 386 0.45 -22.49 5.89
CA GLY A 386 0.20 -23.37 7.04
C GLY A 386 -0.52 -22.62 8.19
N PHE A 387 -1.01 -23.34 9.20
CA PHE A 387 -1.83 -22.78 10.28
C PHE A 387 -1.36 -23.23 11.66
N PRO A 388 -1.60 -22.46 12.74
CA PRO A 388 -2.20 -21.12 12.83
C PRO A 388 -1.24 -20.00 12.40
N VAL A 389 -1.79 -18.86 11.94
CA VAL A 389 -0.99 -17.76 11.42
C VAL A 389 -1.50 -16.38 11.89
N THR A 390 -0.59 -15.47 12.20
CA THR A 390 -0.89 -14.05 12.34
C THR A 390 -0.68 -13.35 11.00
N VAL A 391 -1.72 -12.64 10.55
CA VAL A 391 -1.70 -11.72 9.43
C VAL A 391 -1.54 -10.32 9.98
N VAL A 392 -0.43 -9.67 9.68
CA VAL A 392 -0.25 -8.27 10.01
C VAL A 392 -0.74 -7.39 8.90
N ILE A 393 -1.32 -6.27 9.25
CA ILE A 393 -1.97 -5.37 8.33
C ILE A 393 -1.45 -3.96 8.54
N ASP A 394 -0.96 -3.35 7.48
CA ASP A 394 -0.64 -1.95 7.42
C ASP A 394 -1.56 -1.22 6.44
N GLY A 395 -1.95 -0.02 6.79
CA GLY A 395 -2.80 0.84 5.98
C GLY A 395 -3.89 1.54 6.78
N SER A 396 -4.27 2.71 6.28
CA SER A 396 -5.23 3.61 6.94
C SER A 396 -6.64 2.99 7.04
N ALA A 397 -7.05 2.21 6.02
CA ALA A 397 -8.34 1.53 5.99
C ALA A 397 -8.57 0.66 7.24
N PHE A 398 -7.58 -0.13 7.62
CA PHE A 398 -7.69 -1.04 8.76
C PHE A 398 -7.51 -0.34 10.11
N LYS A 399 -6.80 0.79 10.16
CA LYS A 399 -6.55 1.54 11.39
C LYS A 399 -7.73 2.42 11.79
N THR A 400 -8.41 2.99 10.80
CA THR A 400 -9.43 4.03 11.02
C THR A 400 -10.85 3.57 10.74
N HIS A 401 -11.06 2.52 9.94
CA HIS A 401 -12.36 1.98 9.61
C HIS A 401 -12.62 0.65 10.35
N SER A 402 -13.31 0.72 11.47
CA SER A 402 -13.54 -0.44 12.36
C SER A 402 -14.23 -1.63 11.69
N GLU A 403 -15.11 -1.40 10.72
CA GLU A 403 -15.85 -2.46 10.01
C GLU A 403 -15.05 -3.09 8.87
N TYR A 404 -14.07 -2.38 8.28
CA TYR A 404 -13.32 -2.90 7.14
C TYR A 404 -12.53 -4.17 7.49
N ALA A 405 -11.81 -4.14 8.61
CA ALA A 405 -11.10 -5.32 9.11
C ALA A 405 -12.03 -6.50 9.40
N LEU A 406 -13.24 -6.21 9.93
CA LEU A 406 -14.25 -7.23 10.19
C LEU A 406 -14.80 -7.82 8.89
N MET A 407 -15.08 -6.99 7.87
CA MET A 407 -15.53 -7.45 6.55
C MET A 407 -14.49 -8.37 5.90
N VAL A 408 -13.24 -7.94 5.84
CA VAL A 408 -12.13 -8.74 5.27
C VAL A 408 -11.97 -10.05 6.05
N GLY A 409 -11.89 -9.99 7.37
CA GLY A 409 -11.68 -11.17 8.21
C GLY A 409 -12.84 -12.16 8.14
N SER A 410 -14.08 -11.69 8.15
CA SER A 410 -15.27 -12.54 8.05
C SER A 410 -15.34 -13.23 6.68
N LYS A 411 -15.15 -12.48 5.60
CA LYS A 411 -15.18 -13.03 4.23
C LYS A 411 -14.01 -13.98 3.99
N ALA A 412 -12.80 -13.67 4.48
CA ALA A 412 -11.66 -14.57 4.36
C ALA A 412 -11.90 -15.91 5.10
N ARG A 413 -12.54 -15.89 6.29
CA ARG A 413 -12.94 -17.13 7.00
C ARG A 413 -13.95 -17.95 6.19
N GLN A 414 -14.89 -17.29 5.51
CA GLN A 414 -15.89 -17.97 4.66
C GLN A 414 -15.22 -18.64 3.44
N LEU A 415 -14.20 -18.01 2.85
CA LEU A 415 -13.52 -18.48 1.64
C LEU A 415 -12.38 -19.46 1.93
N THR A 416 -12.00 -19.67 3.19
CA THR A 416 -10.96 -20.62 3.57
C THR A 416 -11.56 -21.91 4.21
N PRO A 417 -10.85 -23.05 4.21
CA PRO A 417 -11.29 -24.24 4.90
C PRO A 417 -11.57 -23.97 6.40
N HIS A 418 -12.57 -24.65 6.98
CA HIS A 418 -13.03 -24.42 8.36
C HIS A 418 -11.93 -24.57 9.42
N GLN A 419 -10.90 -25.37 9.18
CA GLN A 419 -9.77 -25.54 10.10
C GLN A 419 -8.73 -24.42 10.02
N THR A 420 -8.87 -23.48 9.09
CA THR A 420 -7.94 -22.37 8.92
C THR A 420 -8.06 -21.38 10.08
N LYS A 421 -7.06 -21.36 10.96
CA LYS A 421 -6.99 -20.43 12.08
C LYS A 421 -6.04 -19.29 11.76
N PHE A 422 -6.55 -18.08 11.72
CA PHE A 422 -5.74 -16.89 11.55
C PHE A 422 -6.24 -15.72 12.40
N THR A 423 -5.34 -14.81 12.72
CA THR A 423 -5.63 -13.58 13.46
C THR A 423 -5.19 -12.39 12.61
N LEU A 424 -6.05 -11.38 12.47
CA LEU A 424 -5.71 -10.10 11.86
C LEU A 424 -5.21 -9.13 12.93
N ARG A 425 -4.06 -8.50 12.71
CA ARG A 425 -3.50 -7.48 13.60
C ARG A 425 -2.99 -6.30 12.80
N THR A 426 -3.42 -5.10 13.16
CA THR A 426 -2.85 -3.88 12.60
C THR A 426 -1.47 -3.63 13.19
N VAL A 427 -0.54 -3.21 12.34
CA VAL A 427 0.78 -2.73 12.75
C VAL A 427 0.84 -1.22 12.67
N ASP A 428 1.60 -0.63 13.58
CA ASP A 428 1.86 0.80 13.57
C ASP A 428 3.35 1.03 13.31
N ARG A 429 3.71 1.21 12.05
CA ARG A 429 5.09 1.45 11.63
C ARG A 429 5.71 2.73 12.26
N THR A 430 4.88 3.58 12.86
CA THR A 430 5.39 4.80 13.51
C THR A 430 6.10 4.51 14.84
N ARG A 431 5.88 3.35 15.45
CA ARG A 431 6.43 2.99 16.78
C ARG A 431 7.86 2.45 16.74
N GLY A 432 8.48 2.32 15.57
CA GLY A 432 9.89 1.97 15.45
C GLY A 432 10.28 0.54 15.86
N GLN A 433 9.31 -0.35 16.12
CA GLN A 433 9.60 -1.74 16.52
C GLN A 433 10.15 -2.59 15.38
N ASP A 434 9.80 -2.27 14.12
CA ASP A 434 10.37 -2.82 12.88
C ASP A 434 11.89 -2.58 12.77
N SER A 435 12.34 -1.56 13.45
CA SER A 435 13.71 -1.10 13.45
C SER A 435 14.73 -2.17 13.81
N ARG A 436 14.38 -3.13 14.67
CA ARG A 436 15.32 -4.17 15.12
C ARG A 436 15.68 -5.15 13.98
N ILE A 437 14.69 -5.59 13.20
CA ILE A 437 14.95 -6.50 12.08
C ILE A 437 15.67 -5.75 10.96
N VAL A 438 15.23 -4.53 10.66
CA VAL A 438 15.88 -3.66 9.68
C VAL A 438 17.33 -3.38 10.10
N ALA A 439 17.58 -3.07 11.38
CA ALA A 439 18.94 -2.86 11.89
C ALA A 439 19.83 -4.09 11.70
N ARG A 440 19.29 -5.30 11.90
CA ARG A 440 20.01 -6.55 11.67
C ARG A 440 20.31 -6.78 10.19
N VAL A 441 19.36 -6.49 9.31
CA VAL A 441 19.58 -6.56 7.87
C VAL A 441 20.66 -5.57 7.45
N LEU A 442 20.59 -4.32 7.92
CA LEU A 442 21.62 -3.30 7.63
C LEU A 442 23.00 -3.70 8.16
N ALA A 443 23.08 -4.33 9.34
CA ALA A 443 24.33 -4.81 9.92
C ALA A 443 24.95 -5.99 9.13
N SER A 444 24.13 -6.74 8.37
CA SER A 444 24.59 -7.85 7.53
C SER A 444 25.13 -7.40 6.17
N ILE A 445 24.90 -6.13 5.78
CA ILE A 445 25.41 -5.59 4.52
C ILE A 445 26.89 -5.29 4.71
N PRO A 446 27.79 -5.85 3.88
CA PRO A 446 29.20 -5.48 3.92
C PRO A 446 29.33 -3.96 3.76
N ALA A 447 30.11 -3.31 4.62
CA ALA A 447 30.51 -1.94 4.36
C ALA A 447 31.14 -1.95 2.95
N SER A 448 30.51 -1.25 2.00
CA SER A 448 30.99 -1.16 0.63
C SER A 448 32.44 -0.70 0.71
N GLY A 449 33.36 -1.61 0.43
CA GLY A 449 34.77 -1.30 0.41
C GLY A 449 34.97 -0.11 -0.50
N GLY A 450 35.62 0.91 0.04
CA GLY A 450 35.99 2.05 -0.77
C GLY A 450 36.66 1.53 -2.02
N ALA A 451 36.21 2.01 -3.16
CA ALA A 451 36.87 1.76 -4.43
C ALA A 451 38.37 2.05 -4.25
N ARG A 452 39.21 1.02 -4.40
CA ARG A 452 40.61 1.18 -4.60
C ARG A 452 40.87 1.71 -6.00
#